data_fa30d1102364c9575f8ecabfa73942f6
#
_entry.id   fa30d1102364c9575f8ecabfa73942f6
#
_cell.length_a   1.000
_cell.length_b   1.000
_cell.length_c   1.000
_cell.angle_alpha   90.00
_cell.angle_beta   90.00
_cell.angle_gamma   90.00
#
_symmetry.space_group_name_H-M   'P 1'
#
loop_
_entity.id
_entity.type
_entity.pdbx_description
1 polymer ?
#
loop_
_entity_poly.entity_id
_entity_poly.type
_entity_poly.pdbx_seq_one_letter_code
_entity_poly.pdbx_strand_id
1 'polypeptide(L)'
;FHLILKQISDNGISLFMSKLTNSYVRYFNQKSKRLGPLFKSSFKFSKLENIDELIKVSRYIHLDPLKSNIVTNLDTFPFSSYSQYVNNSAGFCNTNIILNTYNNSQEYKNFIQDQEDYQKSLEDLKSQIFE
;
A
#
# COMPACT_ATOMS: atom_id res chain seq x y z
N PHE A 1 4.73 -5.87 3.83
CA PHE A 1 4.38 -4.88 2.78
C PHE A 1 2.90 -4.97 2.43
N HIS A 2 2.31 -3.84 2.03
CA HIS A 2 0.91 -3.73 1.65
C HIS A 2 0.80 -3.29 0.18
N LEU A 3 -0.16 -3.84 -0.54
CA LEU A 3 -0.44 -3.50 -1.92
C LEU A 3 -1.95 -3.36 -2.12
N ILE A 4 -2.35 -2.36 -2.90
CA ILE A 4 -3.69 -2.26 -3.46
C ILE A 4 -3.62 -2.76 -4.90
N LEU A 5 -4.38 -3.79 -5.21
CA LEU A 5 -4.37 -4.44 -6.53
C LEU A 5 -5.79 -4.49 -7.09
N LYS A 6 -5.92 -4.22 -8.37
CA LYS A 6 -7.17 -4.44 -9.11
C LYS A 6 -7.03 -5.68 -9.97
N GLN A 7 -7.92 -6.65 -9.79
CA GLN A 7 -7.97 -7.82 -10.66
C GLN A 7 -8.64 -7.46 -11.99
N ILE A 8 -7.94 -7.72 -13.08
CA ILE A 8 -8.42 -7.47 -14.45
C ILE A 8 -8.58 -8.75 -15.27
N SER A 9 -8.11 -9.88 -14.74
CA SER A 9 -8.24 -11.20 -15.36
C SER A 9 -8.41 -12.26 -14.27
N ASP A 10 -8.96 -13.41 -14.63
CA ASP A 10 -9.12 -14.52 -13.70
C ASP A 10 -7.78 -14.94 -13.09
N ASN A 11 -7.78 -15.13 -11.78
CA ASN A 11 -6.58 -15.47 -11.00
C ASN A 11 -5.39 -14.49 -11.13
N GLY A 12 -5.59 -13.31 -11.73
CA GLY A 12 -4.52 -12.34 -11.99
C GLY A 12 -3.74 -11.93 -10.74
N ILE A 13 -4.43 -11.61 -9.64
CA ILE A 13 -3.78 -11.25 -8.37
C ILE A 13 -2.99 -12.43 -7.80
N SER A 14 -3.54 -13.64 -7.79
CA SER A 14 -2.85 -14.83 -7.28
C SER A 14 -1.57 -15.11 -8.05
N LEU A 15 -1.63 -15.02 -9.38
CA LEU A 15 -0.48 -15.23 -10.25
C LEU A 15 0.59 -14.13 -10.04
N PHE A 16 0.16 -12.87 -9.96
CA PHE A 16 1.05 -11.74 -9.68
C PHE A 16 1.76 -11.91 -8.34
N MET A 17 1.01 -12.18 -7.27
CA MET A 17 1.58 -12.35 -5.93
C MET A 17 2.54 -13.53 -5.84
N SER A 18 2.20 -14.66 -6.48
CA SER A 18 3.09 -15.82 -6.56
C SER A 18 4.41 -15.47 -7.24
N LYS A 19 4.36 -14.81 -8.40
CA LYS A 19 5.57 -14.39 -9.12
C LYS A 19 6.40 -13.37 -8.33
N LEU A 20 5.75 -12.39 -7.73
CA LEU A 20 6.40 -11.34 -6.93
C LEU A 20 7.13 -11.94 -5.72
N THR A 21 6.42 -12.74 -4.91
CA THR A 21 6.99 -13.33 -3.69
C THR A 21 8.09 -14.32 -4.00
N ASN A 22 7.92 -15.18 -5.01
CA ASN A 22 8.96 -16.13 -5.40
C ASN A 22 10.22 -15.44 -5.95
N SER A 23 10.06 -14.38 -6.74
CA SER A 23 11.19 -13.59 -7.23
C SER A 23 11.93 -12.90 -6.08
N TYR A 24 11.20 -12.31 -5.14
CA TYR A 24 11.80 -11.67 -3.97
C TYR A 24 12.53 -12.67 -3.07
N VAL A 25 11.93 -13.82 -2.77
CA VAL A 25 12.57 -14.88 -1.97
C VAL A 25 13.86 -15.36 -2.62
N ARG A 26 13.84 -15.58 -3.93
CA ARG A 26 15.03 -16.00 -4.68
C ARG A 26 16.15 -14.95 -4.59
N TYR A 27 15.82 -13.70 -4.86
CA TYR A 27 16.76 -12.58 -4.74
C TYR A 27 17.33 -12.47 -3.32
N PHE A 28 16.48 -12.47 -2.30
CA PHE A 28 16.89 -12.33 -0.91
C PHE A 28 17.78 -13.50 -0.46
N ASN A 29 17.38 -14.74 -0.78
CA ASN A 29 18.16 -15.91 -0.42
C ASN A 29 19.55 -15.91 -1.08
N GLN A 30 19.63 -15.53 -2.36
CA GLN A 30 20.89 -15.40 -3.06
C GLN A 30 21.79 -14.33 -2.44
N LYS A 31 21.24 -13.15 -2.18
CA LYS A 31 21.97 -12.01 -1.59
C LYS A 31 22.46 -12.31 -0.17
N SER A 32 21.64 -12.99 0.64
CA SER A 32 21.91 -13.28 2.05
C SER A 32 22.56 -14.66 2.25
N LYS A 33 22.90 -15.39 1.18
CA LYS A 33 23.46 -16.74 1.21
C LYS A 33 22.68 -17.71 2.13
N ARG A 34 21.35 -17.62 2.07
CA ARG A 34 20.45 -18.49 2.86
C ARG A 34 19.60 -19.37 1.96
N LEU A 35 19.03 -20.42 2.56
CA LEU A 35 18.12 -21.37 1.93
C LEU A 35 16.77 -21.39 2.66
N GLY A 36 15.74 -21.85 1.97
CA GLY A 36 14.43 -22.09 2.56
C GLY A 36 13.46 -20.90 2.44
N PRO A 37 12.26 -21.04 2.99
CA PRO A 37 11.19 -20.06 2.86
C PRO A 37 11.54 -18.77 3.62
N LEU A 38 11.11 -17.63 3.07
CA LEU A 38 11.22 -16.31 3.71
C LEU A 38 9.90 -15.91 4.38
N PHE A 39 8.77 -16.26 3.76
CA PHE A 39 7.44 -15.97 4.28
C PHE A 39 6.88 -17.18 5.03
N LYS A 40 6.23 -16.94 6.16
CA LYS A 40 5.61 -17.99 6.99
C LYS A 40 4.36 -18.60 6.36
N SER A 41 3.64 -17.81 5.56
CA SER A 41 2.38 -18.21 4.95
C SER A 41 2.19 -17.52 3.60
N SER A 42 1.14 -17.90 2.86
CA SER A 42 0.66 -17.16 1.71
C SER A 42 0.21 -15.75 2.10
N PHE A 43 0.06 -14.87 1.10
CA PHE A 43 -0.46 -13.52 1.33
C PHE A 43 -1.90 -13.57 1.87
N LYS A 44 -2.22 -12.62 2.72
CA LYS A 44 -3.60 -12.34 3.14
C LYS A 44 -4.19 -11.26 2.23
N PHE A 45 -5.50 -11.26 2.05
CA PHE A 45 -6.18 -10.24 1.27
C PHE A 45 -7.53 -9.89 1.87
N SER A 46 -7.97 -8.68 1.62
CA SER A 46 -9.34 -8.22 1.86
C SER A 46 -9.85 -7.53 0.60
N LYS A 47 -11.11 -7.73 0.28
CA LYS A 47 -11.76 -7.07 -0.84
C LYS A 47 -12.22 -5.69 -0.40
N LEU A 48 -11.96 -4.67 -1.23
CA LEU A 48 -12.48 -3.33 -1.03
C LEU A 48 -13.73 -3.18 -1.88
N GLU A 49 -14.82 -2.76 -1.26
CA GLU A 49 -16.14 -2.76 -1.90
C GLU A 49 -16.47 -1.43 -2.59
N ASN A 50 -15.84 -0.34 -2.15
CA ASN A 50 -16.16 1.00 -2.62
C ASN A 50 -14.94 1.93 -2.62
N ILE A 51 -15.13 3.14 -3.18
CA ILE A 51 -14.07 4.14 -3.30
C ILE A 51 -13.64 4.70 -1.94
N ASP A 52 -14.54 4.81 -0.98
CA ASP A 52 -14.23 5.38 0.33
C ASP A 52 -13.30 4.43 1.11
N GLU A 53 -13.54 3.13 1.05
CA GLU A 53 -12.63 2.13 1.60
C GLU A 53 -11.25 2.18 0.92
N LEU A 54 -11.24 2.31 -0.42
CA LEU A 54 -10.00 2.42 -1.18
C LEU A 54 -9.16 3.63 -0.73
N ILE A 55 -9.80 4.77 -0.54
CA ILE A 55 -9.17 6.01 -0.08
C ILE A 55 -8.60 5.83 1.34
N LYS A 56 -9.38 5.27 2.26
CA LYS A 56 -8.96 5.02 3.64
C LYS A 56 -7.78 4.04 3.71
N VAL A 57 -7.83 2.96 2.93
CA VAL A 57 -6.74 1.96 2.86
C VAL A 57 -5.47 2.56 2.23
N SER A 58 -5.61 3.37 1.19
CA SER A 58 -4.48 4.08 0.58
C SER A 58 -3.77 4.98 1.61
N ARG A 59 -4.55 5.74 2.40
CA ARG A 59 -4.02 6.55 3.49
C ARG A 59 -3.28 5.71 4.52
N TYR A 60 -3.89 4.61 4.96
CA TYR A 60 -3.27 3.69 5.91
C TYR A 60 -1.90 3.21 5.40
N ILE A 61 -1.83 2.72 4.17
CA ILE A 61 -0.59 2.21 3.56
C ILE A 61 0.48 3.30 3.46
N HIS A 62 0.10 4.53 3.07
CA HIS A 62 1.05 5.64 2.96
C HIS A 62 1.57 6.10 4.33
N LEU A 63 0.76 6.03 5.39
CA LEU A 63 1.16 6.40 6.75
C LEU A 63 1.90 5.29 7.50
N ASP A 64 1.77 4.04 7.09
CA ASP A 64 2.35 2.89 7.80
C ASP A 64 3.86 3.02 8.07
N PRO A 65 4.72 3.49 7.14
CA PRO A 65 6.15 3.68 7.41
C PRO A 65 6.43 4.69 8.54
N LEU A 66 5.62 5.73 8.64
CA LEU A 66 5.73 6.74 9.70
C LEU A 66 5.25 6.18 11.04
N LYS A 67 4.11 5.50 11.05
CA LYS A 67 3.51 4.87 12.24
C LYS A 67 4.35 3.73 12.80
N SER A 68 5.01 3.00 11.93
CA SER A 68 5.94 1.92 12.28
C SER A 68 7.35 2.42 12.64
N ASN A 69 7.57 3.73 12.73
CA ASN A 69 8.86 4.37 13.01
C ASN A 69 9.99 3.94 12.05
N ILE A 70 9.64 3.56 10.81
CA ILE A 70 10.62 3.24 9.77
C ILE A 70 11.24 4.52 9.21
N VAL A 71 10.44 5.58 9.13
CA VAL A 71 10.86 6.91 8.68
C VAL A 71 10.27 7.99 9.57
N THR A 72 10.89 9.17 9.56
CA THR A 72 10.39 10.39 10.21
C THR A 72 9.71 11.33 9.21
N ASN A 73 9.93 11.11 7.91
CA ASN A 73 9.37 11.92 6.84
C ASN A 73 8.99 11.03 5.64
N LEU A 74 7.72 11.08 5.24
CA LEU A 74 7.19 10.27 4.13
C LEU A 74 7.79 10.68 2.77
N ASP A 75 8.12 11.95 2.58
CA ASP A 75 8.67 12.46 1.33
C ASP A 75 10.05 11.85 1.00
N THR A 76 10.77 11.35 1.99
CA THR A 76 12.10 10.74 1.84
C THR A 76 12.08 9.22 1.72
N PHE A 77 10.91 8.58 1.83
CA PHE A 77 10.80 7.12 1.79
C PHE A 77 10.61 6.59 0.36
N PRO A 78 11.63 5.97 -0.26
CA PRO A 78 11.57 5.56 -1.66
C PRO A 78 10.75 4.29 -1.92
N PHE A 79 10.38 3.55 -0.85
CA PHE A 79 9.66 2.28 -0.95
C PHE A 79 8.15 2.42 -0.75
N SER A 80 7.61 3.60 -1.05
CA SER A 80 6.18 3.90 -1.01
C SER A 80 5.73 4.58 -2.31
N SER A 81 4.47 4.36 -2.68
CA SER A 81 3.84 5.11 -3.77
C SER A 81 3.46 6.54 -3.38
N TYR A 82 3.64 6.95 -2.13
CA TYR A 82 3.24 8.27 -1.63
C TYR A 82 3.72 9.43 -2.51
N SER A 83 4.98 9.43 -2.93
CA SER A 83 5.53 10.48 -3.80
C SER A 83 4.85 10.58 -5.18
N GLN A 84 4.31 9.48 -5.70
CA GLN A 84 3.56 9.46 -6.96
C GLN A 84 2.22 10.19 -6.81
N TYR A 85 1.63 10.16 -5.62
CA TYR A 85 0.36 10.83 -5.31
C TYR A 85 0.54 12.33 -5.02
N VAL A 86 1.58 12.72 -4.27
CA VAL A 86 1.73 14.11 -3.81
C VAL A 86 2.62 14.97 -4.71
N ASN A 87 3.62 14.37 -5.36
CA ASN A 87 4.62 15.07 -6.17
C ASN A 87 4.47 14.75 -7.67
N ASN A 88 3.45 13.98 -8.05
CA ASN A 88 3.24 13.52 -9.43
C ASN A 88 4.51 12.88 -10.04
N SER A 89 5.29 12.19 -9.20
CA SER A 89 6.52 11.53 -9.64
C SER A 89 6.21 10.32 -10.53
N ALA A 90 7.10 10.02 -11.46
CA ALA A 90 6.95 8.85 -12.31
C ALA A 90 6.93 7.55 -11.49
N GLY A 91 6.06 6.61 -11.87
CA GLY A 91 5.94 5.32 -11.21
C GLY A 91 4.96 4.41 -11.94
N PHE A 92 4.71 3.25 -11.36
CA PHE A 92 3.84 2.22 -11.96
C PHE A 92 2.44 2.17 -11.33
N CYS A 93 2.16 3.01 -10.33
CA CYS A 93 0.84 3.04 -9.69
C CYS A 93 -0.16 3.84 -10.51
N ASN A 94 -1.38 3.32 -10.65
CA ASN A 94 -2.50 4.11 -11.19
C ASN A 94 -3.06 5.00 -10.08
N THR A 95 -2.59 6.22 -10.00
CA THR A 95 -2.99 7.19 -8.98
C THR A 95 -4.34 7.84 -9.28
N ASN A 96 -4.79 7.84 -10.54
CA ASN A 96 -5.98 8.57 -10.99
C ASN A 96 -7.25 8.11 -10.29
N ILE A 97 -7.36 6.83 -9.95
CA ILE A 97 -8.55 6.28 -9.29
C ILE A 97 -8.85 7.02 -7.98
N ILE A 98 -7.82 7.39 -7.23
CA ILE A 98 -7.95 8.11 -5.97
C ILE A 98 -7.84 9.62 -6.21
N LEU A 99 -6.86 10.09 -6.98
CA LEU A 99 -6.64 11.52 -7.15
C LEU A 99 -7.80 12.24 -7.85
N ASN A 100 -8.60 11.53 -8.67
CA ASN A 100 -9.80 12.11 -9.26
C ASN A 100 -10.91 12.46 -8.25
N THR A 101 -10.79 11.99 -7.00
CA THR A 101 -11.69 12.39 -5.90
C THR A 101 -11.25 13.68 -5.21
N TYR A 102 -10.07 14.19 -5.55
CA TYR A 102 -9.50 15.42 -5.03
C TYR A 102 -9.31 16.44 -6.16
N ASN A 103 -9.39 17.73 -5.84
CA ASN A 103 -9.18 18.79 -6.85
C ASN A 103 -7.71 18.89 -7.26
N ASN A 104 -6.79 18.52 -6.37
CA ASN A 104 -5.35 18.55 -6.61
C ASN A 104 -4.59 17.64 -5.63
N SER A 105 -3.31 17.41 -5.90
CA SER A 105 -2.45 16.58 -5.05
C SER A 105 -2.22 17.16 -3.65
N GLN A 106 -2.36 18.48 -3.48
CA GLN A 106 -2.22 19.12 -2.17
C GLN A 106 -3.39 18.75 -1.25
N GLU A 107 -4.61 18.63 -1.77
CA GLU A 107 -5.75 18.16 -0.98
C GLU A 107 -5.54 16.72 -0.51
N TYR A 108 -5.02 15.85 -1.36
CA TYR A 108 -4.66 14.49 -0.96
C TYR A 108 -3.57 14.51 0.12
N LYS A 109 -2.54 15.37 -0.01
CA LYS A 109 -1.50 15.53 1.01
C LYS A 109 -2.07 15.99 2.35
N ASN A 110 -2.97 16.96 2.34
CA ASN A 110 -3.67 17.45 3.53
C ASN A 110 -4.49 16.33 4.18
N PHE A 111 -5.22 15.55 3.39
CA PHE A 111 -5.97 14.39 3.87
C PHE A 111 -5.06 13.35 4.55
N ILE A 112 -3.89 13.04 3.98
CA ILE A 112 -2.91 12.14 4.60
C ILE A 112 -2.44 12.69 5.96
N GLN A 113 -2.25 14.00 6.08
CA GLN A 113 -1.71 14.66 7.27
C GLN A 113 -2.76 14.94 8.35
N ASP A 114 -4.04 14.84 8.04
CA ASP A 114 -5.13 15.04 9.02
C ASP A 114 -5.17 13.87 10.02
N GLN A 115 -4.60 14.10 11.19
CA GLN A 115 -4.49 13.09 12.24
C GLN A 115 -5.82 12.79 12.94
N GLU A 116 -6.70 13.76 13.06
CA GLU A 116 -7.98 13.59 13.75
C GLU A 116 -8.91 12.67 12.94
N ASP A 117 -9.07 12.93 11.65
CA ASP A 117 -9.86 12.09 10.77
C ASP A 117 -9.23 10.69 10.58
N TYR A 118 -7.89 10.61 10.59
CA TYR A 118 -7.20 9.33 10.51
C TYR A 118 -7.51 8.42 11.70
N GLN A 119 -7.54 8.92 12.93
CA GLN A 119 -7.83 8.10 14.12
C GLN A 119 -9.24 7.51 14.06
N LYS A 120 -10.23 8.31 13.62
CA LYS A 120 -11.61 7.83 13.43
C LYS A 120 -11.69 6.72 12.38
N SER A 121 -11.06 6.93 11.23
CA SER A 121 -11.08 5.94 10.14
C SER A 121 -10.30 4.66 10.42
N LEU A 122 -9.30 4.72 11.31
CA LEU A 122 -8.48 3.57 11.67
C LEU A 122 -9.27 2.50 12.46
N GLU A 123 -10.18 2.92 13.33
CA GLU A 123 -11.03 2.00 14.10
C GLU A 123 -11.95 1.22 13.17
N ASP A 124 -12.57 1.90 12.20
CA ASP A 124 -13.41 1.25 11.19
C ASP A 124 -12.62 0.25 10.33
N LEU A 125 -11.41 0.61 9.91
CA LEU A 125 -10.56 -0.24 9.08
C LEU A 125 -10.09 -1.50 9.80
N LYS A 126 -9.75 -1.40 11.07
CA LYS A 126 -9.28 -2.55 11.85
C LYS A 126 -10.34 -3.63 11.95
N SER A 127 -11.60 -3.25 12.12
CA SER A 127 -12.70 -4.21 12.21
C SER A 127 -13.04 -4.86 10.86
N GLN A 128 -12.77 -4.20 9.73
CA GLN A 128 -13.19 -4.66 8.40
C GLN A 128 -12.10 -5.40 7.62
N ILE A 129 -10.84 -5.03 7.81
CA ILE A 129 -9.75 -5.45 6.90
C ILE A 129 -8.68 -6.29 7.61
N PHE A 130 -8.48 -6.10 8.91
CA PHE A 130 -7.37 -6.72 9.62
C PHE A 130 -7.78 -7.82 10.62
N GLU A 131 -9.07 -8.10 10.79
CA GLU A 131 -9.59 -9.28 11.48
C GLU A 131 -9.75 -10.46 10.50
#